data_6ea91b0d76eb42ca25953a6a19250291
#
_entry.id   6ea91b0d76eb42ca25953a6a19250291
#
_cell.length_a   1.000
_cell.length_b   1.000
_cell.length_c   1.000
_cell.angle_alpha   90.00
_cell.angle_beta   90.00
_cell.angle_gamma   90.00
#
_symmetry.space_group_name_H-M   'P 1'
#
loop_
_entity.id
_entity.type
_entity.pdbx_description
1 polymer ?
#
loop_
_entity_poly.entity_id
_entity_poly.type
_entity_poly.pdbx_seq_one_letter_code
_entity_poly.pdbx_strand_id
1 'polypeptide(L)'
;AIILSACENNSLERKSETSDNHDHAAMEQTQKATTGNPVLKNDKLNAVYQHYVHLTTALTNGDAAEARIAANAIEAGVKDVSGASGIATAASKVTAATDIEIQRTAYYDMSKDMAALIKKEGISSGELYVAHCPMAFNDKGASWISTSKEIRNPYFGEKMLGCGEIKETIK
;
A
#
# COMPACT_ATOMS: atom_id res chain seq x y z
N ALA A 1 -14.00 60.98 -18.09
CA ALA A 1 -13.12 61.70 -17.18
C ALA A 1 -12.10 60.71 -16.59
N ILE A 2 -10.88 60.91 -16.98
CA ILE A 2 -9.65 60.25 -16.61
C ILE A 2 -9.20 60.83 -15.27
N ILE A 3 -8.81 60.03 -14.31
CA ILE A 3 -7.76 60.40 -13.36
C ILE A 3 -6.91 59.17 -13.02
N LEU A 4 -5.68 59.21 -13.52
CA LEU A 4 -4.52 58.50 -13.00
C LEU A 4 -4.09 59.10 -11.64
N SER A 5 -3.65 58.34 -10.72
CA SER A 5 -2.63 58.77 -9.74
C SER A 5 -1.73 57.62 -9.38
N ALA A 6 -0.49 57.84 -9.74
CA ALA A 6 0.69 57.06 -9.38
C ALA A 6 1.29 57.60 -8.11
N CYS A 7 2.37 56.94 -7.66
CA CYS A 7 3.37 57.32 -6.66
C CYS A 7 3.08 56.77 -5.26
N GLU A 8 4.01 56.25 -4.49
CA GLU A 8 5.47 56.44 -4.48
C GLU A 8 6.13 55.40 -3.57
N ASN A 9 7.29 55.06 -3.98
CA ASN A 9 8.35 54.31 -3.33
C ASN A 9 8.74 54.97 -1.98
N ASN A 10 8.93 54.24 -0.92
CA ASN A 10 9.81 54.68 0.15
C ASN A 10 10.64 53.53 0.72
N SER A 11 11.88 53.58 0.32
CA SER A 11 13.06 52.89 0.83
C SER A 11 13.53 53.59 2.07
N LEU A 12 13.70 52.95 3.21
CA LEU A 12 14.66 53.32 4.23
C LEU A 12 15.09 52.09 5.07
N GLU A 13 16.23 51.65 4.79
CA GLU A 13 17.44 51.29 5.52
C GLU A 13 17.35 50.94 7.03
N ARG A 14 17.92 49.75 7.29
CA ARG A 14 18.98 49.43 8.29
C ARG A 14 18.59 49.39 9.76
N LYS A 15 18.62 48.19 10.34
CA LYS A 15 19.64 47.90 11.36
C LYS A 15 19.77 46.41 11.63
N SER A 16 20.99 45.94 11.52
CA SER A 16 21.51 44.67 12.04
C SER A 16 21.43 44.67 13.55
N GLU A 17 21.11 43.52 14.14
CA GLU A 17 21.83 42.98 15.30
C GLU A 17 21.27 41.62 15.72
N THR A 18 22.22 40.68 15.77
CA THR A 18 22.50 39.61 16.71
C THR A 18 21.66 38.34 16.66
N SER A 19 22.26 37.35 16.09
CA SER A 19 22.65 36.07 16.66
C SER A 19 21.79 35.59 17.82
N ASP A 20 20.87 34.63 17.50
CA ASP A 20 20.52 33.58 18.45
C ASP A 20 20.64 32.25 17.77
N ASN A 21 21.68 31.55 18.20
CA ASN A 21 22.06 30.21 17.83
C ASN A 21 21.08 29.26 18.52
N HIS A 22 20.01 28.84 17.82
CA HIS A 22 19.22 27.73 18.28
C HIS A 22 19.84 26.47 17.73
N ASP A 23 20.63 25.82 18.58
CA ASP A 23 20.99 24.41 18.48
C ASP A 23 19.71 23.57 18.27
N HIS A 24 19.42 23.26 17.01
CA HIS A 24 18.56 22.16 16.71
C HIS A 24 19.36 20.87 16.96
N ALA A 25 19.23 20.37 18.18
CA ALA A 25 19.61 19.01 18.49
C ALA A 25 19.02 18.11 17.41
N ALA A 26 19.90 17.58 16.56
CA ALA A 26 19.56 16.54 15.62
C ALA A 26 18.97 15.37 16.42
N MET A 27 17.67 15.21 16.37
CA MET A 27 17.04 13.95 16.73
C MET A 27 17.56 12.93 15.75
N GLU A 28 18.57 12.22 16.17
CA GLU A 28 19.05 11.00 15.58
C GLU A 28 17.90 9.98 15.62
N GLN A 29 17.04 10.07 14.60
CA GLN A 29 16.11 9.00 14.31
C GLN A 29 16.97 7.81 13.93
N THR A 30 17.14 6.91 14.87
CA THR A 30 17.64 5.57 14.65
C THR A 30 16.77 4.97 13.53
N GLN A 31 17.23 5.10 12.30
CA GLN A 31 16.68 4.37 11.16
C GLN A 31 16.93 2.89 11.43
N LYS A 32 15.93 2.26 12.05
CA LYS A 32 15.81 0.82 12.06
C LYS A 32 15.93 0.39 10.60
N ALA A 33 16.96 -0.41 10.31
CA ALA A 33 17.29 -0.88 8.98
C ALA A 33 16.01 -1.27 8.24
N THR A 34 15.58 -0.44 7.30
CA THR A 34 14.57 -0.78 6.32
C THR A 34 15.23 -1.80 5.41
N THR A 35 14.90 -3.08 5.62
CA THR A 35 15.04 -4.05 4.54
C THR A 35 14.37 -3.42 3.33
N GLY A 36 15.12 -3.19 2.25
CA GLY A 36 14.63 -2.48 1.07
C GLY A 36 13.29 -3.08 0.61
N ASN A 37 12.45 -2.28 -0.03
CA ASN A 37 11.17 -2.77 -0.55
C ASN A 37 11.41 -4.05 -1.36
N PRO A 38 10.60 -5.10 -1.14
CA PRO A 38 10.76 -6.35 -1.87
C PRO A 38 10.55 -6.11 -3.37
N VAL A 39 11.41 -6.73 -4.19
CA VAL A 39 11.36 -6.65 -5.65
C VAL A 39 11.17 -8.06 -6.19
N LEU A 40 10.14 -8.26 -7.00
CA LEU A 40 9.88 -9.52 -7.67
C LEU A 40 10.78 -9.67 -8.91
N LYS A 41 11.13 -10.90 -9.27
CA LYS A 41 11.95 -11.18 -10.47
C LYS A 41 11.23 -10.83 -11.77
N ASN A 42 9.92 -10.94 -11.80
CA ASN A 42 9.10 -10.59 -12.94
C ASN A 42 8.65 -9.13 -12.82
N ASP A 43 9.19 -8.25 -13.66
CA ASP A 43 8.95 -6.80 -13.61
C ASP A 43 7.46 -6.44 -13.77
N LYS A 44 6.74 -7.15 -14.63
CA LYS A 44 5.30 -6.92 -14.84
C LYS A 44 4.50 -7.30 -13.60
N LEU A 45 4.82 -8.45 -13.00
CA LEU A 45 4.20 -8.86 -11.75
C LEU A 45 4.59 -7.92 -10.60
N ASN A 46 5.83 -7.42 -10.59
CA ASN A 46 6.28 -6.46 -9.59
C ASN A 46 5.47 -5.15 -9.64
N ALA A 47 5.18 -4.65 -10.84
CA ALA A 47 4.32 -3.48 -11.01
C ALA A 47 2.89 -3.73 -10.49
N VAL A 48 2.30 -4.87 -10.83
CA VAL A 48 0.97 -5.28 -10.32
C VAL A 48 0.97 -5.44 -8.80
N TYR A 49 2.06 -5.98 -8.24
CA TYR A 49 2.19 -6.19 -6.81
C TYR A 49 2.14 -4.87 -6.01
N GLN A 50 2.65 -3.75 -6.55
CA GLN A 50 2.53 -2.45 -5.88
C GLN A 50 1.05 -2.03 -5.73
N HIS A 51 0.22 -2.31 -6.73
CA HIS A 51 -1.22 -2.06 -6.66
C HIS A 51 -1.93 -3.04 -5.71
N TYR A 52 -1.44 -4.28 -5.60
CA TYR A 52 -1.94 -5.23 -4.60
C TYR A 52 -1.66 -4.74 -3.17
N VAL A 53 -0.47 -4.19 -2.88
CA VAL A 53 -0.15 -3.58 -1.58
C VAL A 53 -1.09 -2.40 -1.29
N HIS A 54 -1.35 -1.57 -2.28
CA HIS A 54 -2.31 -0.46 -2.18
C HIS A 54 -3.72 -0.96 -1.86
N LEU A 55 -4.21 -1.97 -2.58
CA LEU A 55 -5.50 -2.60 -2.31
C LEU A 55 -5.57 -3.17 -0.88
N THR A 56 -4.51 -3.88 -0.44
CA THR A 56 -4.42 -4.42 0.92
C THR A 56 -4.56 -3.31 1.96
N THR A 57 -3.90 -2.17 1.74
CA THR A 57 -3.97 -1.00 2.62
C THR A 57 -5.37 -0.39 2.64
N ALA A 58 -6.01 -0.22 1.48
CA ALA A 58 -7.36 0.30 1.37
C ALA A 58 -8.39 -0.58 2.12
N LEU A 59 -8.31 -1.90 1.95
CA LEU A 59 -9.18 -2.86 2.66
C LEU A 59 -8.93 -2.87 4.17
N THR A 60 -7.67 -2.72 4.59
CA THR A 60 -7.29 -2.59 6.00
C THR A 60 -7.91 -1.35 6.64
N ASN A 61 -7.90 -0.24 5.92
CA ASN A 61 -8.47 1.04 6.37
C ASN A 61 -10.00 1.13 6.19
N GLY A 62 -10.63 0.13 5.56
CA GLY A 62 -12.06 0.13 5.30
C GLY A 62 -12.49 1.07 4.16
N ASP A 63 -11.56 1.51 3.31
CA ASP A 63 -11.81 2.42 2.20
C ASP A 63 -12.20 1.66 0.93
N ALA A 64 -13.51 1.49 0.73
CA ALA A 64 -14.05 0.79 -0.42
C ALA A 64 -13.83 1.55 -1.75
N ALA A 65 -13.75 2.87 -1.72
CA ALA A 65 -13.53 3.67 -2.92
C ALA A 65 -12.07 3.51 -3.40
N GLU A 66 -11.12 3.62 -2.48
CA GLU A 66 -9.71 3.44 -2.75
C GLU A 66 -9.37 2.00 -3.15
N ALA A 67 -10.05 1.01 -2.54
CA ALA A 67 -9.94 -0.39 -2.93
C ALA A 67 -10.33 -0.62 -4.41
N ARG A 68 -11.37 0.06 -4.90
CA ARG A 68 -11.77 0.00 -6.32
C ARG A 68 -10.71 0.60 -7.25
N ILE A 69 -10.11 1.74 -6.84
CA ILE A 69 -9.04 2.39 -7.62
C ILE A 69 -7.83 1.45 -7.75
N ALA A 70 -7.39 0.89 -6.64
CA ALA A 70 -6.29 -0.07 -6.62
C ALA A 70 -6.59 -1.33 -7.45
N ALA A 71 -7.79 -1.89 -7.33
CA ALA A 71 -8.21 -3.07 -8.08
C ALA A 71 -8.29 -2.81 -9.59
N ASN A 72 -8.76 -1.64 -10.02
CA ASN A 72 -8.77 -1.25 -11.41
C ASN A 72 -7.35 -1.18 -12.01
N ALA A 73 -6.38 -0.68 -11.25
CA ALA A 73 -4.98 -0.68 -11.65
C ALA A 73 -4.40 -2.10 -11.75
N ILE A 74 -4.77 -3.01 -10.82
CA ILE A 74 -4.42 -4.43 -10.91
C ILE A 74 -5.00 -5.03 -12.19
N GLU A 75 -6.30 -4.84 -12.46
CA GLU A 75 -6.99 -5.37 -13.65
C GLU A 75 -6.31 -4.93 -14.95
N ALA A 76 -5.88 -3.67 -15.01
CA ALA A 76 -5.14 -3.15 -16.14
C ALA A 76 -3.75 -3.79 -16.30
N GLY A 77 -3.01 -3.94 -15.19
CA GLY A 77 -1.63 -4.41 -15.19
C GLY A 77 -1.47 -5.91 -15.42
N VAL A 78 -2.44 -6.73 -14.98
CA VAL A 78 -2.34 -8.20 -15.08
C VAL A 78 -2.49 -8.75 -16.50
N LYS A 79 -2.95 -7.96 -17.45
CA LYS A 79 -3.17 -8.38 -18.85
C LYS A 79 -1.91 -8.95 -19.48
N ASP A 80 -0.76 -8.43 -19.09
CA ASP A 80 0.56 -8.82 -19.59
C ASP A 80 1.31 -9.80 -18.67
N VAL A 81 0.65 -10.31 -17.61
CA VAL A 81 1.24 -11.24 -16.65
C VAL A 81 0.72 -12.64 -16.90
N SER A 82 1.61 -13.55 -17.32
CA SER A 82 1.26 -14.94 -17.55
C SER A 82 0.80 -15.63 -16.26
N GLY A 83 -0.32 -16.34 -16.32
CA GLY A 83 -0.85 -17.07 -15.16
C GLY A 83 -1.67 -16.21 -14.19
N ALA A 84 -1.92 -14.93 -14.50
CA ALA A 84 -2.63 -14.00 -13.61
C ALA A 84 -4.16 -13.91 -13.86
N SER A 85 -4.76 -14.84 -14.61
CA SER A 85 -6.18 -14.79 -14.96
C SER A 85 -7.11 -14.79 -13.73
N GLY A 86 -6.76 -15.52 -12.67
CA GLY A 86 -7.50 -15.52 -11.41
C GLY A 86 -7.42 -14.17 -10.70
N ILE A 87 -6.24 -13.55 -10.71
CA ILE A 87 -6.03 -12.20 -10.17
C ILE A 87 -6.88 -11.19 -10.94
N ALA A 88 -6.90 -11.25 -12.28
CA ALA A 88 -7.75 -10.40 -13.13
C ALA A 88 -9.23 -10.53 -12.78
N THR A 89 -9.72 -11.77 -12.66
CA THR A 89 -11.11 -12.06 -12.31
C THR A 89 -11.47 -11.50 -10.93
N ALA A 90 -10.60 -11.67 -9.95
CA ALA A 90 -10.81 -11.16 -8.60
C ALA A 90 -10.77 -9.62 -8.57
N ALA A 91 -9.83 -9.00 -9.31
CA ALA A 91 -9.73 -7.55 -9.42
C ALA A 91 -11.01 -6.94 -10.00
N SER A 92 -11.56 -7.53 -11.08
CA SER A 92 -12.81 -7.08 -11.67
C SER A 92 -13.99 -7.16 -10.68
N LYS A 93 -14.05 -8.19 -9.82
CA LYS A 93 -15.05 -8.28 -8.76
C LYS A 93 -14.90 -7.18 -7.72
N VAL A 94 -13.67 -6.84 -7.31
CA VAL A 94 -13.42 -5.73 -6.38
C VAL A 94 -13.83 -4.40 -7.01
N THR A 95 -13.46 -4.16 -8.27
CA THR A 95 -13.80 -2.94 -9.01
C THR A 95 -15.32 -2.75 -9.14
N ALA A 96 -16.06 -3.83 -9.36
CA ALA A 96 -17.52 -3.79 -9.51
C ALA A 96 -18.27 -3.57 -8.18
N ALA A 97 -17.68 -3.94 -7.05
CA ALA A 97 -18.32 -3.88 -5.74
C ALA A 97 -18.16 -2.51 -5.07
N THR A 98 -19.22 -2.02 -4.44
CA THR A 98 -19.21 -0.84 -3.56
C THR A 98 -19.17 -1.20 -2.09
N ASP A 99 -19.55 -2.43 -1.76
CA ASP A 99 -19.55 -2.97 -0.40
C ASP A 99 -18.17 -3.56 -0.06
N ILE A 100 -17.61 -3.13 1.08
CA ILE A 100 -16.27 -3.54 1.52
C ILE A 100 -16.16 -5.04 1.81
N GLU A 101 -17.21 -5.68 2.29
CA GLU A 101 -17.19 -7.10 2.62
C GLU A 101 -17.23 -7.97 1.34
N ILE A 102 -17.92 -7.50 0.29
CA ILE A 102 -17.87 -8.12 -1.02
C ILE A 102 -16.45 -7.98 -1.62
N GLN A 103 -15.83 -6.81 -1.47
CA GLN A 103 -14.45 -6.58 -1.92
C GLN A 103 -13.46 -7.49 -1.17
N ARG A 104 -13.59 -7.63 0.16
CA ARG A 104 -12.78 -8.53 0.99
C ARG A 104 -12.93 -10.00 0.56
N THR A 105 -14.14 -10.40 0.16
CA THR A 105 -14.39 -11.75 -0.35
C THR A 105 -13.67 -11.99 -1.68
N ALA A 106 -13.70 -11.03 -2.61
CA ALA A 106 -12.96 -11.13 -3.86
C ALA A 106 -11.44 -11.07 -3.65
N TYR A 107 -10.98 -10.25 -2.69
CA TYR A 107 -9.57 -10.15 -2.30
C TYR A 107 -9.01 -11.47 -1.74
N TYR A 108 -9.82 -12.30 -1.10
CA TYR A 108 -9.41 -13.63 -0.63
C TYR A 108 -8.89 -14.49 -1.80
N ASP A 109 -9.65 -14.58 -2.88
CA ASP A 109 -9.25 -15.33 -4.09
C ASP A 109 -7.99 -14.69 -4.72
N MET A 110 -7.96 -13.37 -4.83
CA MET A 110 -6.81 -12.62 -5.36
C MET A 110 -5.53 -12.89 -4.57
N SER A 111 -5.60 -12.85 -3.23
CA SER A 111 -4.44 -13.07 -2.36
C SER A 111 -3.86 -14.46 -2.49
N LYS A 112 -4.72 -15.46 -2.63
CA LYS A 112 -4.30 -16.85 -2.86
C LYS A 112 -3.53 -16.98 -4.17
N ASP A 113 -4.06 -16.42 -5.26
CA ASP A 113 -3.45 -16.49 -6.58
C ASP A 113 -2.17 -15.65 -6.65
N MET A 114 -2.16 -14.47 -6.01
CA MET A 114 -0.98 -13.63 -5.90
C MET A 114 0.16 -14.34 -5.16
N ALA A 115 -0.14 -14.98 -4.04
CA ALA A 115 0.86 -15.73 -3.28
C ALA A 115 1.45 -16.89 -4.10
N ALA A 116 0.61 -17.62 -4.82
CA ALA A 116 1.04 -18.73 -5.68
C ALA A 116 1.95 -18.23 -6.81
N LEU A 117 1.58 -17.12 -7.45
CA LEU A 117 2.32 -16.54 -8.56
C LEU A 117 3.67 -15.96 -8.10
N ILE A 118 3.70 -15.25 -6.97
CA ILE A 118 4.94 -14.72 -6.39
C ILE A 118 5.91 -15.86 -6.02
N LYS A 119 5.41 -16.94 -5.43
CA LYS A 119 6.24 -18.11 -5.11
C LYS A 119 6.83 -18.77 -6.35
N LYS A 120 6.07 -18.83 -7.42
CA LYS A 120 6.50 -19.40 -8.70
C LYS A 120 7.56 -18.54 -9.39
N GLU A 121 7.34 -17.24 -9.48
CA GLU A 121 8.21 -16.29 -10.18
C GLU A 121 9.46 -15.93 -9.36
N GLY A 122 9.32 -15.88 -8.03
CA GLY A 122 10.40 -15.59 -7.08
C GLY A 122 10.65 -14.10 -6.85
N ILE A 123 11.47 -13.84 -5.86
CA ILE A 123 11.89 -12.51 -5.42
C ILE A 123 13.35 -12.28 -5.82
N SER A 124 13.70 -11.09 -6.28
CA SER A 124 15.08 -10.68 -6.59
C SER A 124 15.77 -10.01 -5.40
N SER A 125 15.01 -9.34 -4.53
CA SER A 125 15.53 -8.72 -3.31
C SER A 125 14.45 -8.48 -2.27
N GLY A 126 14.85 -8.36 -1.02
CA GLY A 126 13.94 -8.15 0.11
C GLY A 126 13.28 -9.45 0.59
N GLU A 127 12.21 -9.28 1.36
CA GLU A 127 11.42 -10.40 1.91
C GLU A 127 9.92 -10.05 1.84
N LEU A 128 9.10 -11.06 1.61
CA LEU A 128 7.64 -10.98 1.73
C LEU A 128 7.15 -11.99 2.75
N TYR A 129 6.04 -11.66 3.37
CA TYR A 129 5.47 -12.47 4.44
C TYR A 129 4.08 -12.94 4.03
N VAL A 130 3.81 -14.23 4.20
CA VAL A 130 2.45 -14.76 4.13
C VAL A 130 1.84 -14.65 5.52
N ALA A 131 0.98 -13.69 5.70
CA ALA A 131 0.18 -13.53 6.91
C ALA A 131 -1.11 -14.32 6.80
N HIS A 132 -1.65 -14.78 7.93
CA HIS A 132 -2.86 -15.59 7.99
C HIS A 132 -3.70 -15.25 9.22
N CYS A 133 -4.98 -14.99 9.02
CA CYS A 133 -5.96 -14.86 10.10
C CYS A 133 -6.86 -16.10 10.12
N PRO A 134 -6.86 -16.91 11.20
CA PRO A 134 -7.68 -18.12 11.25
C PRO A 134 -9.18 -17.85 11.37
N MET A 135 -9.57 -16.69 11.89
CA MET A 135 -10.97 -16.32 12.13
C MET A 135 -11.70 -15.75 10.90
N ALA A 136 -10.97 -15.44 9.83
CA ALA A 136 -11.60 -14.90 8.62
C ALA A 136 -12.58 -15.90 8.00
N PHE A 137 -13.68 -15.38 7.43
CA PHE A 137 -14.71 -16.17 6.73
C PHE A 137 -15.30 -17.32 7.57
N ASN A 138 -15.76 -17.00 8.79
CA ASN A 138 -16.34 -17.96 9.73
C ASN A 138 -15.37 -19.12 10.02
N ASP A 139 -14.18 -18.79 10.48
CA ASP A 139 -13.12 -19.70 10.89
C ASP A 139 -12.55 -20.60 9.79
N LYS A 140 -12.81 -20.28 8.52
CA LYS A 140 -12.15 -20.93 7.38
C LYS A 140 -10.70 -20.47 7.21
N GLY A 141 -10.39 -19.31 7.76
CA GLY A 141 -9.09 -18.68 7.65
C GLY A 141 -8.85 -18.02 6.28
N ALA A 142 -8.00 -17.00 6.28
CA ALA A 142 -7.58 -16.32 5.08
C ALA A 142 -6.15 -15.81 5.20
N SER A 143 -5.42 -15.83 4.08
CA SER A 143 -4.04 -15.37 4.01
C SER A 143 -3.91 -14.17 3.08
N TRP A 144 -2.88 -13.38 3.30
CA TRP A 144 -2.48 -12.28 2.41
C TRP A 144 -0.96 -12.12 2.39
N ILE A 145 -0.46 -11.40 1.38
CA ILE A 145 0.96 -11.05 1.29
C ILE A 145 1.18 -9.71 1.95
N SER A 146 2.17 -9.65 2.85
CA SER A 146 2.58 -8.44 3.56
C SER A 146 4.05 -8.12 3.29
N THR A 147 4.39 -6.85 3.27
CA THR A 147 5.78 -6.35 3.26
C THR A 147 6.38 -6.22 4.66
N SER A 148 5.57 -6.41 5.69
CA SER A 148 5.94 -6.26 7.10
C SER A 148 5.51 -7.48 7.91
N LYS A 149 6.24 -7.75 8.99
CA LYS A 149 5.83 -8.74 10.01
C LYS A 149 4.71 -8.22 10.91
N GLU A 150 4.47 -6.91 10.93
CA GLU A 150 3.34 -6.34 11.63
C GLU A 150 2.03 -6.81 10.99
N ILE A 151 1.15 -7.37 11.79
CA ILE A 151 -0.16 -7.81 11.32
C ILE A 151 -1.10 -6.61 11.20
N ARG A 152 -1.57 -6.39 9.98
CA ARG A 152 -2.60 -5.41 9.64
C ARG A 152 -3.62 -6.09 8.73
N ASN A 153 -4.69 -6.58 9.36
CA ASN A 153 -5.63 -7.51 8.74
C ASN A 153 -6.58 -6.82 7.74
N PRO A 154 -6.51 -7.13 6.42
CA PRO A 154 -7.38 -6.53 5.43
C PRO A 154 -8.82 -7.08 5.44
N TYR A 155 -9.03 -8.26 6.03
CA TYR A 155 -10.35 -8.92 6.07
C TYR A 155 -11.27 -8.38 7.16
N PHE A 156 -10.69 -7.86 8.25
CA PHE A 156 -11.45 -7.28 9.36
C PHE A 156 -11.26 -5.77 9.50
N GLY A 157 -10.15 -5.23 8.98
CA GLY A 157 -9.81 -3.82 9.17
C GLY A 157 -9.72 -3.46 10.65
N GLU A 158 -10.23 -2.29 11.02
CA GLU A 158 -10.19 -1.77 12.39
C GLU A 158 -10.86 -2.67 13.42
N LYS A 159 -11.84 -3.49 13.02
CA LYS A 159 -12.56 -4.39 13.93
C LYS A 159 -11.63 -5.41 14.61
N MET A 160 -10.64 -5.91 13.86
CA MET A 160 -9.68 -6.90 14.36
C MET A 160 -8.33 -6.74 13.63
N LEU A 161 -7.76 -5.54 13.67
CA LEU A 161 -6.58 -5.15 12.89
C LEU A 161 -5.38 -6.09 13.13
N GLY A 162 -5.13 -6.49 14.36
CA GLY A 162 -4.02 -7.37 14.75
C GLY A 162 -4.34 -8.87 14.68
N CYS A 163 -5.50 -9.28 14.17
CA CYS A 163 -5.81 -10.71 14.06
C CYS A 163 -4.98 -11.35 12.95
N GLY A 164 -4.13 -12.29 13.33
CA GLY A 164 -3.32 -13.07 12.40
C GLY A 164 -1.91 -13.35 12.92
N GLU A 165 -1.18 -14.10 12.13
CA GLU A 165 0.22 -14.47 12.38
C GLU A 165 0.96 -14.64 11.04
N ILE A 166 2.28 -14.55 11.07
CA ILE A 166 3.12 -14.86 9.90
C ILE A 166 3.28 -16.38 9.81
N LYS A 167 2.84 -16.96 8.71
CA LYS A 167 2.98 -18.39 8.42
C LYS A 167 4.22 -18.73 7.63
N GLU A 168 4.68 -17.80 6.79
CA GLU A 168 5.78 -18.07 5.87
C GLU A 168 6.52 -16.76 5.53
N THR A 169 7.82 -16.87 5.29
CA THR A 169 8.64 -15.80 4.72
C THR A 169 9.12 -16.26 3.33
N ILE A 170 8.84 -15.46 2.31
CA ILE A 170 9.31 -15.68 0.94
C ILE A 170 10.56 -14.82 0.73
N LYS A 171 11.65 -15.45 0.24
CA LYS A 171 12.97 -14.83 0.01
C LYS A 171 13.43 -15.06 -1.42
#